data_f7758f764e946619c833be57c8b6c8f7
#
_entry.id   f7758f764e946619c833be57c8b6c8f7
#
_cell.length_a   1.000
_cell.length_b   1.000
_cell.length_c   1.000
_cell.angle_alpha   90.00
_cell.angle_beta   90.00
_cell.angle_gamma   90.00
#
_symmetry.space_group_name_H-M   'P 1'
#
loop_
_entity.id
_entity.type
_entity.pdbx_description
1 polymer ?
#
loop_
_entity_poly.entity_id
_entity_poly.type
_entity_poly.pdbx_seq_one_letter_code
_entity_poly.pdbx_strand_id
1 'polypeptide(L)'
;VGGIVLDGVDLTDVSKRIAVTPDLPSRMEIDGEPLDPVPGLVMMLHKPLGMTCSRKEDGALVYDVLPPRWRRRDPAISTIGRLDKQTTGLLLLTDDGDLLHRVISPKRHVAKVYRATLARPLIGTEADIFAAGGLVLEGEDKPLSPAALEVLSPTEARLTVTEGRYHMVRRMFAAVGNHVESLHRERVGGLALPDDLAPGEWRLLDQGGIDAIFAS
;
A
#
# COMPACT_ATOMS: atom_id res chain seq x y z
N VAL A 1 21.33 -4.94 -33.25
CA VAL A 1 22.15 -4.19 -32.28
C VAL A 1 21.22 -3.18 -31.65
N GLY A 2 20.97 -3.32 -30.36
CA GLY A 2 20.13 -2.37 -29.65
C GLY A 2 20.74 -0.98 -29.63
N GLY A 3 19.89 0.03 -29.68
CA GLY A 3 20.26 1.44 -29.68
C GLY A 3 19.82 2.15 -28.42
N ILE A 4 20.52 3.24 -28.08
CA ILE A 4 20.09 4.19 -27.05
C ILE A 4 19.46 5.38 -27.79
N VAL A 5 18.24 5.71 -27.45
CA VAL A 5 17.52 6.86 -28.00
C VAL A 5 17.24 7.87 -26.89
N LEU A 6 17.56 9.13 -27.10
CA LEU A 6 17.25 10.23 -26.19
C LEU A 6 16.50 11.32 -26.96
N ASP A 7 15.30 11.69 -26.47
CA ASP A 7 14.41 12.68 -27.12
C ASP A 7 14.11 12.34 -28.60
N GLY A 8 13.97 11.03 -28.90
CA GLY A 8 13.71 10.55 -30.25
C GLY A 8 14.93 10.53 -31.18
N VAL A 9 16.13 10.80 -30.66
CA VAL A 9 17.39 10.81 -31.45
C VAL A 9 18.33 9.71 -30.97
N ASP A 10 18.90 8.95 -31.91
CA ASP A 10 19.90 7.92 -31.61
C ASP A 10 21.14 8.52 -30.94
N LEU A 11 21.54 7.95 -29.83
CA LEU A 11 22.71 8.35 -29.06
C LEU A 11 23.89 7.49 -29.46
N THR A 12 24.72 7.99 -30.39
CA THR A 12 25.90 7.28 -30.91
C THR A 12 27.15 7.53 -30.08
N ASP A 13 27.19 8.64 -29.33
CA ASP A 13 28.32 8.97 -28.45
C ASP A 13 28.13 8.34 -27.07
N VAL A 14 28.78 7.21 -26.84
CA VAL A 14 28.75 6.47 -25.57
C VAL A 14 29.46 7.20 -24.41
N SER A 15 30.22 8.25 -24.70
CA SER A 15 30.90 9.07 -23.67
C SER A 15 30.03 10.22 -23.15
N LYS A 16 28.92 10.49 -23.79
CA LYS A 16 28.01 11.58 -23.42
C LYS A 16 27.44 11.39 -22.03
N ARG A 17 27.68 12.35 -21.15
CA ARG A 17 27.08 12.36 -19.81
C ARG A 17 25.66 12.91 -19.89
N ILE A 18 24.70 12.17 -19.32
CA ILE A 18 23.29 12.54 -19.25
C ILE A 18 22.94 12.78 -17.80
N ALA A 19 22.28 13.91 -17.50
CA ALA A 19 21.79 14.18 -16.16
C ALA A 19 20.61 13.23 -15.85
N VAL A 20 20.68 12.59 -14.69
CA VAL A 20 19.57 11.75 -14.20
C VAL A 20 18.53 12.67 -13.58
N THR A 21 17.47 12.96 -14.33
CA THR A 21 16.34 13.79 -13.93
C THR A 21 15.07 12.95 -13.81
N PRO A 22 14.06 13.37 -13.04
CA PRO A 22 12.83 12.60 -12.87
C PRO A 22 12.09 12.27 -14.19
N ASP A 23 12.23 13.14 -15.21
CA ASP A 23 11.65 12.98 -16.53
C ASP A 23 12.49 12.13 -17.50
N LEU A 24 13.72 11.80 -17.13
CA LEU A 24 14.62 11.02 -18.01
C LEU A 24 14.02 9.70 -18.49
N PRO A 25 13.29 8.91 -17.67
CA PRO A 25 12.67 7.67 -18.11
C PRO A 25 11.66 7.81 -19.25
N SER A 26 10.99 8.95 -19.37
CA SER A 26 10.06 9.22 -20.47
C SER A 26 10.73 9.73 -21.75
N ARG A 27 12.01 10.04 -21.69
CA ARG A 27 12.78 10.65 -22.77
C ARG A 27 13.85 9.74 -23.34
N MET A 28 14.19 8.68 -22.61
CA MET A 28 15.29 7.77 -22.99
C MET A 28 14.80 6.35 -23.11
N GLU A 29 15.17 5.71 -24.20
CA GLU A 29 14.89 4.31 -24.48
C GLU A 29 16.20 3.54 -24.68
N ILE A 30 16.22 2.29 -24.27
CA ILE A 30 17.29 1.33 -24.56
C ILE A 30 16.64 0.13 -25.24
N ASP A 31 17.06 -0.17 -26.46
CA ASP A 31 16.50 -1.26 -27.27
C ASP A 31 14.99 -1.14 -27.51
N GLY A 32 14.48 0.09 -27.62
CA GLY A 32 13.05 0.38 -27.81
C GLY A 32 12.21 0.31 -26.53
N GLU A 33 12.82 0.07 -25.35
CA GLU A 33 12.14 0.05 -24.07
C GLU A 33 12.51 1.31 -23.27
N PRO A 34 11.51 2.00 -22.67
CA PRO A 34 11.78 3.16 -21.81
C PRO A 34 12.59 2.75 -20.57
N LEU A 35 13.36 3.71 -20.05
CA LEU A 35 14.10 3.48 -18.81
C LEU A 35 13.14 3.20 -17.64
N ASP A 36 13.65 2.46 -16.68
CA ASP A 36 12.97 2.34 -15.38
C ASP A 36 12.89 3.69 -14.66
N PRO A 37 11.85 3.92 -13.87
CA PRO A 37 11.77 5.13 -13.07
C PRO A 37 13.02 5.36 -12.24
N VAL A 38 13.45 6.61 -12.11
CA VAL A 38 14.59 6.97 -11.24
C VAL A 38 14.30 6.60 -9.77
N PRO A 39 15.32 6.49 -8.90
CA PRO A 39 15.12 6.30 -7.46
C PRO A 39 14.20 7.37 -6.87
N GLY A 40 13.39 6.96 -5.88
CA GLY A 40 12.33 7.79 -5.30
C GLY A 40 10.94 7.46 -5.84
N LEU A 41 10.80 6.34 -6.60
CA LEU A 41 9.48 5.91 -7.07
C LEU A 41 8.53 5.57 -5.91
N VAL A 42 7.28 5.90 -6.11
CA VAL A 42 6.16 5.47 -5.25
C VAL A 42 5.09 4.86 -6.13
N MET A 43 4.53 3.74 -5.70
CA MET A 43 3.47 3.09 -6.44
C MET A 43 2.34 2.62 -5.54
N MET A 44 1.15 2.56 -6.09
CA MET A 44 0.03 1.82 -5.54
C MET A 44 -0.11 0.49 -6.25
N LEU A 45 -0.44 -0.53 -5.50
CA LEU A 45 -0.78 -1.87 -5.97
C LEU A 45 -2.16 -2.23 -5.42
N HIS A 46 -3.05 -2.71 -6.27
CA HIS A 46 -4.24 -3.42 -5.82
C HIS A 46 -3.83 -4.85 -5.44
N LYS A 47 -3.47 -5.05 -4.17
CA LYS A 47 -3.02 -6.36 -3.69
C LYS A 47 -4.14 -7.39 -3.81
N PRO A 48 -3.99 -8.46 -4.58
CA PRO A 48 -4.96 -9.55 -4.63
C PRO A 48 -4.89 -10.42 -3.38
N LEU A 49 -5.89 -11.27 -3.21
CA LEU A 49 -5.92 -12.31 -2.19
C LEU A 49 -4.78 -13.32 -2.42
N GLY A 50 -4.23 -13.88 -1.34
CA GLY A 50 -3.26 -14.96 -1.40
C GLY A 50 -1.80 -14.54 -1.57
N MET A 51 -1.50 -13.28 -1.87
CA MET A 51 -0.13 -12.77 -1.93
C MET A 51 0.35 -12.26 -0.57
N THR A 52 1.63 -12.48 -0.26
CA THR A 52 2.28 -11.98 0.97
C THR A 52 3.21 -10.81 0.68
N CYS A 53 3.32 -9.91 1.66
CA CYS A 53 4.25 -8.77 1.64
C CYS A 53 5.67 -9.15 2.12
N SER A 54 5.84 -10.29 2.75
CA SER A 54 7.10 -10.71 3.35
C SER A 54 7.92 -11.53 2.35
N ARG A 55 9.16 -11.10 2.09
CA ARG A 55 10.11 -11.86 1.26
C ARG A 55 10.61 -13.15 1.94
N LYS A 56 10.28 -13.35 3.23
CA LYS A 56 10.68 -14.51 4.03
C LYS A 56 9.60 -15.59 4.09
N GLU A 57 8.41 -15.31 3.58
CA GLU A 57 7.29 -16.25 3.55
C GLU A 57 7.23 -16.98 2.21
N ASP A 58 6.85 -18.24 2.25
CA ASP A 58 6.66 -19.03 1.04
C ASP A 58 5.36 -18.66 0.31
N GLY A 59 5.38 -18.79 -1.02
CA GLY A 59 4.24 -18.54 -1.88
C GLY A 59 4.39 -17.29 -2.74
N ALA A 60 3.27 -16.83 -3.32
CA ALA A 60 3.25 -15.67 -4.19
C ALA A 60 3.52 -14.39 -3.39
N LEU A 61 4.49 -13.60 -3.87
CA LEU A 61 4.88 -12.34 -3.27
C LEU A 61 4.26 -11.16 -4.02
N VAL A 62 3.95 -10.09 -3.31
CA VAL A 62 3.49 -8.83 -3.94
C VAL A 62 4.52 -8.24 -4.92
N TYR A 63 5.77 -8.66 -4.83
CA TYR A 63 6.84 -8.27 -5.74
C TYR A 63 6.82 -9.03 -7.08
N ASP A 64 6.07 -10.15 -7.17
CA ASP A 64 6.02 -10.99 -8.37
C ASP A 64 5.22 -10.36 -9.51
N VAL A 65 4.36 -9.38 -9.20
CA VAL A 65 3.61 -8.59 -10.20
C VAL A 65 4.43 -7.45 -10.80
N LEU A 66 5.61 -7.16 -10.25
CA LEU A 66 6.50 -6.12 -10.75
C LEU A 66 7.41 -6.64 -11.87
N PRO A 67 7.90 -5.77 -12.77
CA PRO A 67 8.86 -6.17 -13.79
C PRO A 67 10.03 -6.94 -13.18
N PRO A 68 10.47 -8.09 -13.74
CA PRO A 68 11.53 -8.91 -13.16
C PRO A 68 12.83 -8.15 -12.90
N ARG A 69 13.17 -7.17 -13.76
CA ARG A 69 14.34 -6.33 -13.61
C ARG A 69 14.31 -5.47 -12.35
N TRP A 70 13.11 -5.09 -11.86
CA TRP A 70 12.96 -4.28 -10.65
C TRP A 70 13.26 -5.06 -9.35
N ARG A 71 13.36 -6.38 -9.40
CA ARG A 71 13.81 -7.19 -8.25
C ARG A 71 15.27 -6.92 -7.85
N ARG A 72 16.06 -6.39 -8.79
CA ARG A 72 17.48 -6.04 -8.60
C ARG A 72 17.71 -4.54 -8.46
N ARG A 73 16.64 -3.79 -8.28
CA ARG A 73 16.69 -2.34 -8.14
C ARG A 73 17.45 -1.95 -6.86
N ASP A 74 18.25 -0.89 -6.96
CA ASP A 74 18.95 -0.28 -5.84
C ASP A 74 18.66 1.24 -5.84
N PRO A 75 18.01 1.79 -4.77
CA PRO A 75 17.49 1.09 -3.58
C PRO A 75 16.37 0.08 -3.89
N ALA A 76 16.26 -0.98 -3.07
CA ALA A 76 15.28 -2.03 -3.27
C ALA A 76 13.86 -1.55 -2.94
N ILE A 77 12.89 -1.90 -3.81
CA ILE A 77 11.48 -1.61 -3.56
C ILE A 77 11.00 -2.35 -2.32
N SER A 78 10.32 -1.66 -1.44
CA SER A 78 9.75 -2.17 -0.19
C SER A 78 8.29 -1.78 -0.06
N THR A 79 7.49 -2.60 0.63
CA THR A 79 6.10 -2.25 0.94
C THR A 79 6.04 -1.20 2.06
N ILE A 80 5.18 -0.20 1.89
CA ILE A 80 4.88 0.80 2.93
C ILE A 80 3.82 0.21 3.86
N GLY A 81 4.27 -0.37 4.96
CA GLY A 81 3.46 -1.21 5.80
C GLY A 81 3.15 -2.55 5.13
N ARG A 82 2.21 -3.30 5.71
CA ARG A 82 1.87 -4.64 5.22
C ARG A 82 0.36 -4.83 5.16
N LEU A 83 -0.06 -5.73 4.29
CA LEU A 83 -1.37 -6.38 4.32
C LEU A 83 -1.14 -7.87 4.49
N ASP A 84 -1.98 -8.49 5.30
CA ASP A 84 -1.96 -9.93 5.50
C ASP A 84 -2.25 -10.68 4.19
N LYS A 85 -1.86 -11.94 4.11
CA LYS A 85 -2.12 -12.81 2.95
C LYS A 85 -3.60 -12.83 2.55
N GLN A 86 -4.49 -12.81 3.56
CA GLN A 86 -5.94 -12.85 3.40
C GLN A 86 -6.60 -11.44 3.37
N THR A 87 -5.82 -10.39 3.20
CA THR A 87 -6.32 -9.01 3.07
C THR A 87 -5.99 -8.50 1.68
N THR A 88 -6.97 -7.87 1.04
CA THR A 88 -6.85 -7.29 -0.31
C THR A 88 -6.81 -5.76 -0.25
N GLY A 89 -6.63 -5.12 -1.40
CA GLY A 89 -6.80 -3.69 -1.55
C GLY A 89 -5.52 -2.89 -1.69
N LEU A 90 -5.58 -1.61 -1.36
CA LEU A 90 -4.51 -0.65 -1.57
C LEU A 90 -3.26 -0.98 -0.76
N LEU A 91 -2.19 -1.34 -1.44
CA LEU A 91 -0.85 -1.49 -0.89
C LEU A 91 0.09 -0.49 -1.56
N LEU A 92 0.86 0.24 -0.78
CA LEU A 92 1.87 1.16 -1.28
C LEU A 92 3.25 0.50 -1.26
N LEU A 93 4.06 0.79 -2.28
CA LEU A 93 5.45 0.35 -2.37
C LEU A 93 6.33 1.53 -2.78
N THR A 94 7.58 1.52 -2.33
CA THR A 94 8.56 2.56 -2.66
C THR A 94 9.99 2.04 -2.52
N ASP A 95 10.92 2.69 -3.20
CA ASP A 95 12.36 2.57 -2.95
C ASP A 95 12.91 3.77 -2.15
N ASP A 96 12.02 4.71 -1.74
CA ASP A 96 12.33 5.82 -0.83
C ASP A 96 12.10 5.42 0.63
N GLY A 97 13.18 5.16 1.36
CA GLY A 97 13.13 4.77 2.78
C GLY A 97 12.59 5.87 3.69
N ASP A 98 12.84 7.14 3.39
CA ASP A 98 12.37 8.26 4.19
C ASP A 98 10.85 8.41 4.07
N LEU A 99 10.31 8.31 2.85
CA LEU A 99 8.87 8.29 2.63
C LEU A 99 8.22 7.10 3.34
N LEU A 100 8.80 5.90 3.22
CA LEU A 100 8.32 4.71 3.91
C LEU A 100 8.20 4.98 5.43
N HIS A 101 9.27 5.47 6.05
CA HIS A 101 9.28 5.77 7.49
C HIS A 101 8.25 6.84 7.86
N ARG A 102 8.07 7.86 7.04
CA ARG A 102 7.05 8.91 7.28
C ARG A 102 5.64 8.35 7.29
N VAL A 103 5.30 7.46 6.37
CA VAL A 103 3.94 6.91 6.24
C VAL A 103 3.62 5.89 7.33
N ILE A 104 4.58 5.02 7.71
CA ILE A 104 4.35 4.00 8.74
C ILE A 104 4.47 4.54 10.17
N SER A 105 5.06 5.71 10.36
CA SER A 105 5.29 6.28 11.68
C SER A 105 3.99 6.52 12.44
N PRO A 106 3.82 5.97 13.64
CA PRO A 106 2.62 6.21 14.46
C PRO A 106 2.38 7.70 14.77
N LYS A 107 3.45 8.50 14.79
CA LYS A 107 3.36 9.96 15.07
C LYS A 107 2.65 10.73 13.95
N ARG A 108 2.58 10.20 12.74
CA ARG A 108 1.94 10.86 11.59
C ARG A 108 0.45 10.57 11.50
N HIS A 109 -0.05 9.56 12.24
CA HIS A 109 -1.46 9.19 12.27
C HIS A 109 -2.11 9.02 10.89
N VAL A 110 -1.33 8.58 9.88
CA VAL A 110 -1.86 8.34 8.53
C VAL A 110 -2.99 7.32 8.63
N ALA A 111 -4.20 7.73 8.30
CA ALA A 111 -5.39 6.91 8.38
C ALA A 111 -5.33 5.75 7.37
N LYS A 112 -5.85 4.59 7.74
CA LYS A 112 -6.08 3.46 6.86
C LYS A 112 -7.55 3.09 6.97
N VAL A 113 -8.22 3.02 5.84
CA VAL A 113 -9.65 2.71 5.77
C VAL A 113 -9.82 1.30 5.22
N TYR A 114 -10.50 0.47 5.99
CA TYR A 114 -10.75 -0.93 5.64
C TYR A 114 -12.24 -1.20 5.54
N ARG A 115 -12.66 -1.88 4.49
CA ARG A 115 -13.99 -2.49 4.38
C ARG A 115 -13.88 -3.92 4.88
N ALA A 116 -14.72 -4.27 5.86
CA ALA A 116 -14.79 -5.59 6.47
C ALA A 116 -16.15 -6.21 6.20
N THR A 117 -16.17 -7.46 5.72
CA THR A 117 -17.35 -8.33 5.72
C THR A 117 -17.30 -9.20 6.96
N LEU A 118 -18.38 -9.26 7.70
CA LEU A 118 -18.47 -9.89 9.01
C LEU A 118 -19.33 -11.14 8.97
N ALA A 119 -18.97 -12.16 9.75
CA ALA A 119 -19.71 -13.41 9.85
C ALA A 119 -21.07 -13.26 10.52
N ARG A 120 -21.25 -12.23 11.35
CA ARG A 120 -22.49 -11.96 12.10
C ARG A 120 -22.87 -10.49 11.96
N PRO A 121 -24.19 -10.19 12.05
CA PRO A 121 -24.63 -8.80 12.11
C PRO A 121 -24.00 -8.04 13.28
N LEU A 122 -23.72 -6.77 13.03
CA LEU A 122 -23.33 -5.82 14.08
C LEU A 122 -24.47 -5.65 15.08
N ILE A 123 -24.14 -5.57 16.36
CA ILE A 123 -25.12 -5.42 17.45
C ILE A 123 -25.37 -3.95 17.85
N GLY A 124 -24.61 -3.02 17.25
CA GLY A 124 -24.78 -1.57 17.40
C GLY A 124 -23.89 -0.91 18.45
N THR A 125 -23.11 -1.67 19.24
CA THR A 125 -22.21 -1.13 20.27
C THR A 125 -20.77 -1.01 19.80
N GLU A 126 -20.41 -1.65 18.70
CA GLU A 126 -19.04 -1.75 18.21
C GLU A 126 -18.46 -0.36 17.86
N ALA A 127 -19.27 0.51 17.28
CA ALA A 127 -18.86 1.86 16.91
C ALA A 127 -18.42 2.67 18.14
N ASP A 128 -19.19 2.62 19.21
CA ASP A 128 -18.88 3.33 20.46
C ASP A 128 -17.64 2.75 21.14
N ILE A 129 -17.51 1.41 21.16
CA ILE A 129 -16.35 0.72 21.74
C ILE A 129 -15.06 1.14 21.01
N PHE A 130 -15.10 1.15 19.67
CA PHE A 130 -13.91 1.51 18.88
C PHE A 130 -13.61 3.02 18.96
N ALA A 131 -14.64 3.86 18.95
CA ALA A 131 -14.48 5.31 19.05
C ALA A 131 -13.95 5.77 20.44
N ALA A 132 -14.32 5.07 21.49
CA ALA A 132 -13.79 5.36 22.83
C ALA A 132 -12.27 5.13 22.93
N GLY A 133 -11.71 4.27 22.09
CA GLY A 133 -10.34 3.79 22.25
C GLY A 133 -10.20 2.94 23.51
N GLY A 134 -8.97 2.58 23.84
CA GLY A 134 -8.71 1.82 25.07
C GLY A 134 -8.93 0.32 24.96
N LEU A 135 -9.39 -0.20 23.81
CA LEU A 135 -9.50 -1.64 23.59
C LEU A 135 -8.10 -2.28 23.64
N VAL A 136 -7.91 -3.24 24.54
CA VAL A 136 -6.66 -4.01 24.63
C VAL A 136 -6.84 -5.33 23.89
N LEU A 137 -6.00 -5.57 22.91
CA LEU A 137 -6.03 -6.81 22.15
C LEU A 137 -5.35 -7.94 22.93
N GLU A 138 -5.83 -9.15 22.77
CA GLU A 138 -5.26 -10.32 23.42
C GLU A 138 -3.74 -10.44 23.15
N GLY A 139 -2.97 -10.64 24.22
CA GLY A 139 -1.50 -10.72 24.16
C GLY A 139 -0.79 -9.38 24.00
N GLU A 140 -1.47 -8.25 24.16
CA GLU A 140 -0.87 -6.90 24.14
C GLU A 140 -1.13 -6.16 25.45
N ASP A 141 -0.15 -5.33 25.86
CA ASP A 141 -0.23 -4.52 27.08
C ASP A 141 -0.78 -3.11 26.82
N LYS A 142 -0.70 -2.64 25.57
CA LYS A 142 -1.07 -1.28 25.21
C LYS A 142 -2.45 -1.23 24.57
N PRO A 143 -3.33 -0.33 25.02
CA PRO A 143 -4.61 -0.12 24.38
C PRO A 143 -4.46 0.41 22.95
N LEU A 144 -5.51 0.19 22.14
CA LEU A 144 -5.63 0.79 20.82
C LEU A 144 -6.03 2.26 20.93
N SER A 145 -5.60 3.02 19.93
CA SER A 145 -6.11 4.37 19.68
C SER A 145 -7.57 4.31 19.25
N PRO A 146 -8.35 5.40 19.42
CA PRO A 146 -9.70 5.51 18.87
C PRO A 146 -9.75 5.19 17.39
N ALA A 147 -10.80 4.48 16.97
CA ALA A 147 -11.05 4.13 15.57
C ALA A 147 -12.50 4.46 15.21
N ALA A 148 -12.75 4.90 13.98
CA ALA A 148 -14.07 5.23 13.51
C ALA A 148 -14.67 4.06 12.72
N LEU A 149 -15.85 3.59 13.14
CA LEU A 149 -16.63 2.56 12.46
C LEU A 149 -17.84 3.18 11.79
N GLU A 150 -17.97 2.96 10.49
CA GLU A 150 -19.15 3.26 9.69
C GLU A 150 -19.86 1.95 9.34
N VAL A 151 -21.13 1.83 9.69
CA VAL A 151 -21.96 0.67 9.35
C VAL A 151 -22.48 0.84 7.93
N LEU A 152 -22.12 -0.07 7.03
CA LEU A 152 -22.55 -0.06 5.63
C LEU A 152 -23.79 -0.95 5.43
N SER A 153 -23.85 -2.08 6.13
CA SER A 153 -24.96 -3.01 6.19
C SER A 153 -24.90 -3.80 7.50
N PRO A 154 -25.86 -4.68 7.80
CA PRO A 154 -25.79 -5.49 9.02
C PRO A 154 -24.48 -6.28 9.18
N THR A 155 -23.88 -6.73 8.09
CA THR A 155 -22.65 -7.54 8.07
C THR A 155 -21.49 -6.88 7.34
N GLU A 156 -21.58 -5.60 7.02
CA GLU A 156 -20.48 -4.86 6.40
C GLU A 156 -20.22 -3.55 7.15
N ALA A 157 -18.96 -3.28 7.36
CA ALA A 157 -18.52 -2.05 8.00
C ALA A 157 -17.25 -1.48 7.35
N ARG A 158 -17.12 -0.17 7.42
CA ARG A 158 -15.87 0.53 7.10
C ARG A 158 -15.20 0.96 8.40
N LEU A 159 -13.97 0.53 8.63
CA LEU A 159 -13.19 0.88 9.82
C LEU A 159 -12.00 1.75 9.44
N THR A 160 -11.91 2.92 10.07
CA THR A 160 -10.77 3.84 9.93
C THR A 160 -9.88 3.75 11.16
N VAL A 161 -8.60 3.43 10.95
CA VAL A 161 -7.59 3.31 12.01
C VAL A 161 -6.36 4.16 11.68
N THR A 162 -5.67 4.67 12.70
CA THR A 162 -4.46 5.51 12.52
C THR A 162 -3.16 4.80 12.93
N GLU A 163 -3.27 3.58 13.43
CA GLU A 163 -2.15 2.71 13.77
C GLU A 163 -2.21 1.39 12.99
N GLY A 164 -1.25 0.50 13.19
CA GLY A 164 -1.25 -0.80 12.55
C GLY A 164 -0.47 -1.79 13.42
N ARG A 165 -1.17 -2.81 13.92
CA ARG A 165 -0.59 -3.95 14.65
C ARG A 165 -0.90 -5.23 13.89
N TYR A 166 -0.26 -6.31 14.27
CA TYR A 166 -0.47 -7.62 13.66
C TYR A 166 -1.95 -8.02 13.70
N HIS A 167 -2.53 -8.28 12.52
CA HIS A 167 -3.93 -8.66 12.33
C HIS A 167 -4.95 -7.74 13.04
N MET A 168 -4.62 -6.47 13.24
CA MET A 168 -5.31 -5.58 14.15
C MET A 168 -6.82 -5.50 13.91
N VAL A 169 -7.27 -5.22 12.69
CA VAL A 169 -8.70 -5.08 12.38
C VAL A 169 -9.46 -6.37 12.67
N ARG A 170 -8.92 -7.53 12.30
CA ARG A 170 -9.52 -8.84 12.57
C ARG A 170 -9.64 -9.09 14.07
N ARG A 171 -8.61 -8.75 14.83
CA ARG A 171 -8.58 -8.90 16.30
C ARG A 171 -9.52 -7.90 17.00
N MET A 172 -9.68 -6.69 16.46
CA MET A 172 -10.67 -5.72 16.97
C MET A 172 -12.09 -6.28 16.90
N PHE A 173 -12.50 -6.81 15.75
CA PHE A 173 -13.81 -7.43 15.62
C PHE A 173 -13.95 -8.70 16.46
N ALA A 174 -12.89 -9.50 16.60
CA ALA A 174 -12.89 -10.68 17.48
C ALA A 174 -13.11 -10.29 18.96
N ALA A 175 -12.51 -9.19 19.41
CA ALA A 175 -12.64 -8.69 20.78
C ALA A 175 -14.08 -8.24 21.12
N VAL A 176 -14.88 -7.86 20.12
CA VAL A 176 -16.31 -7.55 20.29
C VAL A 176 -17.22 -8.71 19.88
N GLY A 177 -16.68 -9.94 19.78
CA GLY A 177 -17.46 -11.16 19.56
C GLY A 177 -17.86 -11.42 18.12
N ASN A 178 -17.26 -10.75 17.13
CA ASN A 178 -17.50 -10.98 15.70
C ASN A 178 -16.28 -11.58 15.00
N HIS A 179 -16.43 -11.96 13.73
CA HIS A 179 -15.36 -12.49 12.90
C HIS A 179 -15.34 -11.80 11.54
N VAL A 180 -14.13 -11.44 11.06
CA VAL A 180 -13.95 -10.83 9.74
C VAL A 180 -13.73 -11.95 8.71
N GLU A 181 -14.68 -12.15 7.82
CA GLU A 181 -14.59 -13.09 6.70
C GLU A 181 -13.70 -12.54 5.60
N SER A 182 -13.95 -11.30 5.17
CA SER A 182 -13.09 -10.62 4.18
C SER A 182 -12.68 -9.23 4.68
N LEU A 183 -11.49 -8.81 4.28
CA LEU A 183 -10.92 -7.51 4.62
C LEU A 183 -10.26 -6.88 3.39
N HIS A 184 -10.66 -5.66 3.10
CA HIS A 184 -10.17 -4.91 1.95
C HIS A 184 -9.75 -3.50 2.37
N ARG A 185 -8.51 -3.10 2.09
CA ARG A 185 -8.08 -1.73 2.37
C ARG A 185 -8.41 -0.82 1.20
N GLU A 186 -9.35 0.10 1.42
CA GLU A 186 -9.83 1.04 0.41
C GLU A 186 -8.95 2.27 0.28
N ARG A 187 -8.33 2.75 1.41
CA ARG A 187 -7.61 4.03 1.45
C ARG A 187 -6.41 4.00 2.39
N VAL A 188 -5.43 4.84 2.07
CA VAL A 188 -4.30 5.23 2.94
C VAL A 188 -4.19 6.76 2.91
N GLY A 189 -4.45 7.43 4.03
CA GLY A 189 -4.68 8.87 4.06
C GLY A 189 -5.82 9.28 3.14
N GLY A 190 -5.64 10.32 2.36
CA GLY A 190 -6.57 10.74 1.31
C GLY A 190 -6.49 9.93 0.02
N LEU A 191 -5.47 9.06 -0.14
CA LEU A 191 -5.31 8.27 -1.35
C LEU A 191 -6.24 7.06 -1.34
N ALA A 192 -7.20 7.02 -2.26
CA ALA A 192 -8.11 5.89 -2.45
C ALA A 192 -7.59 4.92 -3.52
N LEU A 193 -7.95 3.64 -3.38
CA LEU A 193 -7.79 2.67 -4.45
C LEU A 193 -8.78 3.00 -5.56
N PRO A 194 -8.32 3.28 -6.79
CA PRO A 194 -9.23 3.62 -7.88
C PRO A 194 -9.94 2.37 -8.41
N ASP A 195 -11.19 2.54 -8.86
CA ASP A 195 -12.02 1.46 -9.36
C ASP A 195 -11.48 0.84 -10.66
N ASP A 196 -10.68 1.60 -11.41
CA ASP A 196 -10.08 1.17 -12.68
C ASP A 196 -8.74 0.42 -12.51
N LEU A 197 -8.29 0.18 -11.28
CA LEU A 197 -7.09 -0.60 -10.99
C LEU A 197 -7.50 -2.01 -10.55
N ALA A 198 -7.36 -2.99 -11.44
CA ALA A 198 -7.75 -4.37 -11.15
C ALA A 198 -6.82 -5.06 -10.13
N PRO A 199 -7.27 -6.13 -9.43
CA PRO A 199 -6.40 -6.91 -8.54
C PRO A 199 -5.16 -7.43 -9.24
N GLY A 200 -3.99 -7.18 -8.67
CA GLY A 200 -2.67 -7.50 -9.26
C GLY A 200 -2.08 -6.40 -10.11
N GLU A 201 -2.85 -5.40 -10.48
CA GLU A 201 -2.33 -4.23 -11.20
C GLU A 201 -1.75 -3.19 -10.25
N TRP A 202 -0.80 -2.44 -10.77
CA TRP A 202 -0.13 -1.37 -10.05
C TRP A 202 0.02 -0.12 -10.93
N ARG A 203 0.18 1.03 -10.28
CA ARG A 203 0.37 2.33 -10.93
C ARG A 203 1.39 3.15 -10.17
N LEU A 204 2.29 3.84 -10.88
CA LEU A 204 3.15 4.84 -10.28
C LEU A 204 2.32 6.04 -9.81
N LEU A 205 2.71 6.61 -8.69
CA LEU A 205 2.13 7.83 -8.17
C LEU A 205 2.95 9.04 -8.63
N ASP A 206 2.23 10.06 -9.06
CA ASP A 206 2.78 11.39 -9.21
C ASP A 206 2.86 12.12 -7.85
N GLN A 207 3.35 13.35 -7.85
CA GLN A 207 3.45 14.15 -6.63
C GLN A 207 2.08 14.35 -5.95
N GLY A 208 1.02 14.55 -6.74
CA GLY A 208 -0.34 14.70 -6.20
C GLY A 208 -0.82 13.45 -5.47
N GLY A 209 -0.54 12.26 -6.01
CA GLY A 209 -0.82 10.99 -5.36
C GLY A 209 0.00 10.78 -4.08
N ILE A 210 1.27 11.19 -4.08
CA ILE A 210 2.13 11.13 -2.89
C ILE A 210 1.60 12.09 -1.80
N ASP A 211 1.23 13.30 -2.16
CA ASP A 211 0.69 14.29 -1.22
C ASP A 211 -0.65 13.83 -0.62
N ALA A 212 -1.48 13.15 -1.42
CA ALA A 212 -2.75 12.57 -0.98
C ALA A 212 -2.57 11.53 0.15
N ILE A 213 -1.43 10.83 0.23
CA ILE A 213 -1.13 9.89 1.34
C ILE A 213 -1.17 10.60 2.69
N PHE A 214 -0.80 11.88 2.74
CA PHE A 214 -0.73 12.68 3.96
C PHE A 214 -1.94 13.60 4.15
N ALA A 215 -2.87 13.63 3.22
CA ALA A 215 -4.13 14.33 3.37
C ALA A 215 -5.08 13.58 4.31
N SER A 216 -5.90 14.34 5.05
CA SER A 216 -6.89 13.83 6.01
C SER A 216 -8.18 13.46 5.30
#